data_aae2d1c3f95388ed1ab3fbef2d312368
#
_entry.id   aae2d1c3f95388ed1ab3fbef2d312368
#
_cell.length_a   1.000
_cell.length_b   1.000
_cell.length_c   1.000
_cell.angle_alpha   90.00
_cell.angle_beta   90.00
_cell.angle_gamma   90.00
#
_symmetry.space_group_name_H-M   'P 1'
#
loop_
_entity.id
_entity.type
_entity.pdbx_description
1 polymer ?
#
loop_
_entity_poly.entity_id
_entity_poly.type
_entity_poly.pdbx_seq_one_letter_code
_entity_poly.pdbx_strand_id
1 'polypeptide(L)'
;MQANSNPRFAIIGAGMSGILSAVKLKQAGYDFTVFEKAEKVGGTWRENTYPGIACDVPSHLYCYSFEMNPDWSHVSSPGAEIQEYFEGVASRYEVEGSMRFGEPVVRCEWVDGRWEVETGSGYSDRFDWVVAATGILHHPKLPDIEGLDSFEGAMFHSARWDPSVPLDGRRVGVVGTGSSGIQITGALAPRASKFSLFQRTAQWVVPIEQIAYSEEQRAEFRSHPEQLVKLHEELDKSFHEGFGNAVLDGKSEVFDAIEKTCTEHLESTVADADLRAKLLPDYRAACKRLVISHDFYDSIKLPTTELV
;
A
#
# COMPACT_ATOMS: atom_id res chain seq x y z
N MET A 1 39.16 25.23 13.23
CA MET A 1 38.40 23.99 13.36
C MET A 1 36.99 24.38 13.80
N GLN A 2 36.02 24.38 12.89
CA GLN A 2 34.64 24.68 13.23
C GLN A 2 34.13 23.59 14.15
N ALA A 3 33.45 24.00 15.21
CA ALA A 3 32.76 23.08 16.12
C ALA A 3 31.91 22.11 15.30
N ASN A 4 32.04 20.83 15.60
CA ASN A 4 31.21 19.75 15.04
C ASN A 4 29.76 19.99 15.50
N SER A 5 29.06 20.89 14.81
CA SER A 5 27.63 21.00 15.01
C SER A 5 27.02 19.68 14.52
N ASN A 6 26.18 19.03 15.35
CA ASN A 6 25.45 17.84 15.00
C ASN A 6 24.71 18.10 13.67
N PRO A 7 24.86 17.26 12.61
CA PRO A 7 24.22 17.53 11.34
C PRO A 7 22.70 17.51 11.49
N ARG A 8 22.02 18.40 10.76
CA ARG A 8 20.57 18.54 10.75
C ARG A 8 19.96 17.87 9.53
N PHE A 9 18.89 17.14 9.73
CA PHE A 9 18.19 16.40 8.67
C PHE A 9 16.80 16.97 8.40
N ALA A 10 16.46 17.14 7.12
CA ALA A 10 15.08 17.29 6.68
C ALA A 10 14.56 15.95 6.16
N ILE A 11 13.40 15.53 6.62
CA ILE A 11 12.70 14.35 6.12
C ILE A 11 11.43 14.83 5.41
N ILE A 12 11.25 14.49 4.13
CA ILE A 12 10.09 14.93 3.35
C ILE A 12 9.10 13.77 3.25
N GLY A 13 7.99 13.89 3.99
CA GLY A 13 6.92 12.89 4.11
C GLY A 13 6.96 12.13 5.44
N ALA A 14 5.79 11.93 6.05
CA ALA A 14 5.59 11.17 7.30
C ALA A 14 4.82 9.85 7.07
N GLY A 15 5.04 9.19 5.94
CA GLY A 15 4.66 7.81 5.70
C GLY A 15 5.64 6.83 6.36
N MET A 16 5.53 5.55 6.04
CA MET A 16 6.35 4.47 6.58
C MET A 16 7.85 4.81 6.60
N SER A 17 8.42 5.26 5.47
CA SER A 17 9.85 5.57 5.37
C SER A 17 10.25 6.81 6.19
N GLY A 18 9.37 7.82 6.28
CA GLY A 18 9.61 9.03 7.06
C GLY A 18 9.59 8.77 8.56
N ILE A 19 8.63 7.98 9.05
CA ILE A 19 8.56 7.54 10.45
C ILE A 19 9.81 6.72 10.80
N LEU A 20 10.20 5.76 9.96
CA LEU A 20 11.43 4.98 10.14
C LEU A 20 12.66 5.88 10.28
N SER A 21 12.81 6.83 9.35
CA SER A 21 13.94 7.76 9.34
C SER A 21 13.99 8.62 10.61
N ALA A 22 12.83 9.14 11.04
CA ALA A 22 12.70 9.93 12.25
C ALA A 22 13.10 9.12 13.50
N VAL A 23 12.61 7.88 13.63
CA VAL A 23 12.96 6.98 14.75
C VAL A 23 14.46 6.71 14.78
N LYS A 24 15.07 6.36 13.63
CA LYS A 24 16.49 6.01 13.57
C LYS A 24 17.39 7.24 13.82
N LEU A 25 17.04 8.40 13.31
CA LEU A 25 17.79 9.64 13.58
C LEU A 25 17.69 10.06 15.06
N LYS A 26 16.49 9.96 15.66
CA LYS A 26 16.30 10.20 17.09
C LYS A 26 17.17 9.27 17.94
N GLN A 27 17.15 7.95 17.65
CA GLN A 27 17.97 6.96 18.34
C GLN A 27 19.48 7.23 18.20
N ALA A 28 19.90 7.77 17.05
CA ALA A 28 21.29 8.14 16.80
C ALA A 28 21.68 9.51 17.37
N GLY A 29 20.73 10.25 17.97
CA GLY A 29 20.98 11.56 18.58
C GLY A 29 21.14 12.70 17.58
N TYR A 30 20.61 12.58 16.37
CA TYR A 30 20.65 13.65 15.36
C TYR A 30 19.42 14.56 15.46
N ASP A 31 19.63 15.82 15.09
CA ASP A 31 18.56 16.81 14.92
C ASP A 31 17.87 16.61 13.57
N PHE A 32 16.54 16.55 13.58
CA PHE A 32 15.76 16.41 12.36
C PHE A 32 14.43 17.14 12.42
N THR A 33 13.91 17.45 11.25
CA THR A 33 12.53 17.94 11.06
C THR A 33 11.86 17.12 9.96
N VAL A 34 10.68 16.60 10.23
CA VAL A 34 9.82 15.93 9.23
C VAL A 34 8.80 16.94 8.70
N PHE A 35 8.70 17.05 7.38
CA PHE A 35 7.69 17.89 6.70
C PHE A 35 6.65 16.96 6.09
N GLU A 36 5.41 17.07 6.54
CA GLU A 36 4.27 16.30 6.01
C GLU A 36 3.19 17.26 5.50
N LYS A 37 2.76 17.05 4.25
CA LYS A 37 1.74 17.88 3.61
C LYS A 37 0.35 17.74 4.23
N ALA A 38 0.07 16.60 4.88
CA ALA A 38 -1.20 16.32 5.52
C ALA A 38 -1.18 16.61 7.02
N GLU A 39 -2.33 16.38 7.68
CA GLU A 39 -2.54 16.73 9.09
C GLU A 39 -2.03 15.67 10.07
N LYS A 40 -1.63 14.47 9.58
CA LYS A 40 -1.12 13.38 10.41
C LYS A 40 -0.23 12.40 9.62
N VAL A 41 0.47 11.55 10.33
CA VAL A 41 1.33 10.48 9.77
C VAL A 41 0.53 9.41 9.01
N GLY A 42 1.23 8.53 8.30
CA GLY A 42 0.68 7.31 7.70
C GLY A 42 0.83 7.19 6.19
N GLY A 43 0.93 8.31 5.46
CA GLY A 43 1.17 8.28 4.01
C GLY A 43 0.10 7.49 3.25
N THR A 44 0.50 6.41 2.57
CA THR A 44 -0.40 5.55 1.76
C THR A 44 -1.60 5.05 2.57
N TRP A 45 -1.42 4.64 3.81
CA TRP A 45 -2.47 4.04 4.64
C TRP A 45 -3.45 5.06 5.20
N ARG A 46 -3.03 6.31 5.36
CA ARG A 46 -3.91 7.45 5.65
C ARG A 46 -4.69 7.88 4.39
N GLU A 47 -4.02 7.91 3.22
CA GLU A 47 -4.61 8.45 1.99
C GLU A 47 -5.62 7.51 1.34
N ASN A 48 -5.44 6.20 1.48
CA ASN A 48 -6.29 5.20 0.86
C ASN A 48 -7.26 4.62 1.87
N THR A 49 -8.55 4.89 1.67
CA THR A 49 -9.65 4.47 2.56
C THR A 49 -10.78 3.77 1.81
N TYR A 50 -10.51 3.31 0.59
CA TYR A 50 -11.48 2.59 -0.22
C TYR A 50 -11.86 1.25 0.40
N PRO A 51 -13.10 0.76 0.20
CA PRO A 51 -13.55 -0.52 0.71
C PRO A 51 -12.69 -1.67 0.21
N GLY A 52 -12.35 -2.59 1.10
CA GLY A 52 -11.51 -3.75 0.79
C GLY A 52 -10.01 -3.48 0.81
N ILE A 53 -9.56 -2.25 1.15
CA ILE A 53 -8.13 -1.98 1.27
C ILE A 53 -7.47 -2.86 2.34
N ALA A 54 -6.47 -3.62 1.92
CA ALA A 54 -5.64 -4.44 2.78
C ALA A 54 -4.21 -4.50 2.22
N CYS A 55 -3.26 -4.91 3.04
CA CYS A 55 -1.92 -5.18 2.55
C CYS A 55 -1.89 -6.49 1.75
N ASP A 56 -1.16 -6.50 0.65
CA ASP A 56 -0.86 -7.68 -0.17
C ASP A 56 0.44 -8.39 0.25
N VAL A 57 1.03 -7.95 1.35
CA VAL A 57 2.20 -8.56 2.01
C VAL A 57 1.76 -9.03 3.40
N PRO A 58 2.21 -10.20 3.89
CA PRO A 58 1.87 -10.67 5.21
C PRO A 58 2.18 -9.63 6.30
N SER A 59 1.24 -9.41 7.22
CA SER A 59 1.30 -8.34 8.22
C SER A 59 2.55 -8.41 9.11
N HIS A 60 3.00 -9.62 9.46
CA HIS A 60 4.23 -9.81 10.24
C HIS A 60 5.52 -9.56 9.43
N LEU A 61 5.44 -9.42 8.10
CA LEU A 61 6.53 -8.91 7.27
C LEU A 61 6.38 -7.39 7.04
N TYR A 62 5.14 -6.90 6.90
CA TYR A 62 4.85 -5.49 6.63
C TYR A 62 4.80 -4.65 7.92
N CYS A 63 5.83 -4.76 8.73
CA CYS A 63 6.06 -3.98 9.95
C CYS A 63 7.54 -3.66 10.09
N TYR A 64 7.88 -2.77 11.03
CA TYR A 64 9.29 -2.54 11.33
C TYR A 64 9.86 -3.70 12.14
N SER A 65 11.04 -4.18 11.77
CA SER A 65 11.72 -5.28 12.47
C SER A 65 12.07 -4.97 13.93
N PHE A 66 12.12 -3.68 14.30
CA PHE A 66 12.37 -3.20 15.66
C PHE A 66 11.10 -2.92 16.46
N GLU A 67 9.92 -3.02 15.84
CA GLU A 67 8.62 -2.72 16.45
C GLU A 67 7.56 -3.65 15.86
N MET A 68 7.66 -4.93 16.15
CA MET A 68 6.72 -5.94 15.67
C MET A 68 5.38 -5.82 16.39
N ASN A 69 4.28 -6.04 15.68
CA ASN A 69 2.94 -6.02 16.24
C ASN A 69 2.43 -7.46 16.44
N PRO A 70 2.19 -7.91 17.69
CA PRO A 70 1.62 -9.23 17.97
C PRO A 70 0.11 -9.31 17.71
N ASP A 71 -0.55 -8.16 17.55
CA ASP A 71 -1.99 -8.03 17.61
C ASP A 71 -2.66 -7.89 16.22
N TRP A 72 -1.92 -8.17 15.15
CA TRP A 72 -2.53 -8.17 13.82
C TRP A 72 -3.78 -9.04 13.76
N SER A 73 -4.85 -8.52 13.18
CA SER A 73 -6.11 -9.25 13.07
C SER A 73 -6.07 -10.36 12.03
N HIS A 74 -5.29 -10.17 10.97
CA HIS A 74 -5.22 -11.08 9.80
C HIS A 74 -3.79 -11.21 9.29
N VAL A 75 -3.57 -12.27 8.52
CA VAL A 75 -2.31 -12.44 7.76
C VAL A 75 -2.11 -11.28 6.79
N SER A 76 -3.19 -10.78 6.18
CA SER A 76 -3.20 -9.57 5.35
C SER A 76 -4.11 -8.54 6.01
N SER A 77 -3.55 -7.68 6.87
CA SER A 77 -4.32 -6.74 7.69
C SER A 77 -4.99 -5.64 6.86
N PRO A 78 -6.19 -5.20 7.29
CA PRO A 78 -6.87 -4.05 6.71
C PRO A 78 -6.05 -2.77 6.82
N GLY A 79 -6.25 -1.85 5.86
CA GLY A 79 -5.50 -0.60 5.80
C GLY A 79 -5.62 0.28 7.04
N ALA A 80 -6.79 0.29 7.69
CA ALA A 80 -7.01 1.05 8.93
C ALA A 80 -6.10 0.56 10.06
N GLU A 81 -5.96 -0.75 10.23
CA GLU A 81 -5.10 -1.36 11.25
C GLU A 81 -3.60 -1.04 11.01
N ILE A 82 -3.20 -0.98 9.75
CA ILE A 82 -1.83 -0.59 9.38
C ILE A 82 -1.62 0.91 9.66
N GLN A 83 -2.62 1.75 9.43
CA GLN A 83 -2.57 3.15 9.79
C GLN A 83 -2.41 3.34 11.30
N GLU A 84 -3.20 2.63 12.11
CA GLU A 84 -3.10 2.64 13.57
C GLU A 84 -1.72 2.17 14.06
N TYR A 85 -1.15 1.15 13.41
CA TYR A 85 0.21 0.70 13.71
C TYR A 85 1.24 1.82 13.52
N PHE A 86 1.22 2.54 12.38
CA PHE A 86 2.16 3.62 12.12
C PHE A 86 1.96 4.83 13.04
N GLU A 87 0.72 5.18 13.36
CA GLU A 87 0.40 6.20 14.37
C GLU A 87 0.96 5.78 15.73
N GLY A 88 0.75 4.53 16.13
CA GLY A 88 1.27 3.97 17.36
C GLY A 88 2.80 3.99 17.44
N VAL A 89 3.50 3.66 16.35
CA VAL A 89 4.97 3.73 16.29
C VAL A 89 5.44 5.18 16.45
N ALA A 90 4.88 6.13 15.69
CA ALA A 90 5.28 7.54 15.78
C ALA A 90 5.13 8.08 17.22
N SER A 91 4.04 7.70 17.88
CA SER A 91 3.74 8.09 19.28
C SER A 91 4.69 7.41 20.28
N ARG A 92 4.86 6.09 20.23
CA ARG A 92 5.73 5.34 21.18
C ARG A 92 7.19 5.78 21.11
N TYR A 93 7.67 6.14 19.92
CA TYR A 93 9.02 6.67 19.73
C TYR A 93 9.08 8.20 19.89
N GLU A 94 7.96 8.86 20.20
CA GLU A 94 7.84 10.30 20.45
C GLU A 94 8.51 11.14 19.35
N VAL A 95 8.27 10.80 18.08
CA VAL A 95 8.88 11.53 16.94
C VAL A 95 7.96 12.62 16.39
N GLU A 96 6.69 12.65 16.79
CA GLU A 96 5.69 13.62 16.33
C GLU A 96 6.07 15.07 16.69
N GLY A 97 6.74 15.28 17.83
CA GLY A 97 7.22 16.61 18.25
C GLY A 97 8.23 17.25 17.29
N SER A 98 8.85 16.45 16.42
CA SER A 98 9.76 16.93 15.36
C SER A 98 9.10 16.97 13.98
N MET A 99 7.78 16.79 13.90
CA MET A 99 7.01 16.81 12.65
C MET A 99 6.25 18.12 12.48
N ARG A 100 6.25 18.63 11.27
CA ARG A 100 5.47 19.77 10.83
C ARG A 100 4.42 19.28 9.86
N PHE A 101 3.17 19.28 10.31
CA PHE A 101 2.01 18.86 9.51
C PHE A 101 1.41 20.05 8.76
N GLY A 102 0.69 19.80 7.66
CA GLY A 102 0.17 20.85 6.79
C GLY A 102 1.24 21.62 6.03
N GLU A 103 2.45 21.07 5.94
CA GLU A 103 3.63 21.72 5.40
C GLU A 103 4.18 21.02 4.13
N PRO A 104 3.49 21.17 2.99
CA PRO A 104 4.00 20.62 1.73
C PRO A 104 5.32 21.31 1.36
N VAL A 105 6.38 20.54 1.15
CA VAL A 105 7.64 21.06 0.62
C VAL A 105 7.44 21.41 -0.85
N VAL A 106 7.67 22.66 -1.20
CA VAL A 106 7.50 23.22 -2.55
C VAL A 106 8.83 23.46 -3.26
N ARG A 107 9.92 23.61 -2.48
CA ARG A 107 11.26 23.79 -3.01
C ARG A 107 12.28 23.08 -2.12
N CYS A 108 13.26 22.43 -2.74
CA CYS A 108 14.39 21.81 -2.07
C CYS A 108 15.61 21.94 -2.98
N GLU A 109 16.55 22.79 -2.62
CA GLU A 109 17.71 23.12 -3.44
C GLU A 109 19.01 23.07 -2.64
N TRP A 110 20.09 22.64 -3.30
CA TRP A 110 21.43 22.66 -2.73
C TRP A 110 22.09 24.02 -2.98
N VAL A 111 22.29 24.79 -1.93
CA VAL A 111 22.84 26.17 -2.00
C VAL A 111 23.94 26.32 -0.96
N ASP A 112 25.12 26.76 -1.38
CA ASP A 112 26.26 27.05 -0.51
C ASP A 112 26.59 25.93 0.49
N GLY A 113 26.56 24.68 0.03
CA GLY A 113 26.96 23.52 0.83
C GLY A 113 25.91 23.01 1.80
N ARG A 114 24.63 23.44 1.69
CA ARG A 114 23.49 22.98 2.48
C ARG A 114 22.22 22.91 1.63
N TRP A 115 21.27 22.12 2.08
CA TRP A 115 19.94 22.07 1.49
C TRP A 115 19.06 23.19 2.04
N GLU A 116 18.52 24.02 1.16
CA GLU A 116 17.44 24.95 1.47
C GLU A 116 16.10 24.25 1.19
N VAL A 117 15.27 24.16 2.23
CA VAL A 117 13.93 23.54 2.15
C VAL A 117 12.90 24.62 2.43
N GLU A 118 11.95 24.79 1.50
CA GLU A 118 10.86 25.75 1.61
C GLU A 118 9.51 25.02 1.51
N THR A 119 8.57 25.41 2.36
CA THR A 119 7.22 24.85 2.38
C THR A 119 6.19 25.83 1.83
N GLY A 120 5.00 25.32 1.51
CA GLY A 120 3.89 26.12 0.98
C GLY A 120 3.36 27.18 1.93
N SER A 121 3.65 27.11 3.24
CA SER A 121 3.33 28.15 4.21
C SER A 121 4.34 29.33 4.20
N GLY A 122 5.43 29.19 3.45
CA GLY A 122 6.53 30.16 3.44
C GLY A 122 7.58 29.92 4.53
N TYR A 123 7.50 28.79 5.27
CA TYR A 123 8.59 28.40 6.14
C TYR A 123 9.80 28.00 5.29
N SER A 124 11.00 28.46 5.67
CA SER A 124 12.28 28.11 5.02
C SER A 124 13.36 27.85 6.07
N ASP A 125 14.18 26.82 5.87
CA ASP A 125 15.31 26.50 6.74
C ASP A 125 16.39 25.73 5.96
N ARG A 126 17.60 25.61 6.57
CA ARG A 126 18.76 24.95 5.98
C ARG A 126 19.12 23.68 6.73
N PHE A 127 19.40 22.62 5.96
CA PHE A 127 19.73 21.29 6.46
C PHE A 127 21.02 20.78 5.82
N ASP A 128 21.72 19.91 6.53
CA ASP A 128 22.92 19.27 6.00
C ASP A 128 22.56 18.07 5.10
N TRP A 129 21.41 17.41 5.40
CA TRP A 129 20.90 16.25 4.67
C TRP A 129 19.41 16.34 4.43
N VAL A 130 18.98 15.76 3.31
CA VAL A 130 17.56 15.57 2.99
C VAL A 130 17.28 14.09 2.76
N VAL A 131 16.25 13.58 3.43
CA VAL A 131 15.69 12.25 3.20
C VAL A 131 14.37 12.41 2.44
N ALA A 132 14.34 11.98 1.19
CA ALA A 132 13.14 12.01 0.36
C ALA A 132 12.27 10.77 0.65
N ALA A 133 11.37 10.89 1.63
CA ALA A 133 10.39 9.85 2.00
C ALA A 133 9.01 10.12 1.38
N THR A 134 9.00 10.65 0.16
CA THR A 134 7.84 11.25 -0.52
C THR A 134 6.79 10.25 -1.01
N GLY A 135 7.11 8.94 -0.99
CA GLY A 135 6.26 7.90 -1.57
C GLY A 135 6.25 7.93 -3.11
N ILE A 136 5.65 6.91 -3.73
CA ILE A 136 5.64 6.73 -5.20
C ILE A 136 4.23 6.70 -5.79
N LEU A 137 3.18 6.57 -4.98
CA LEU A 137 1.79 6.35 -5.44
C LEU A 137 0.79 7.36 -4.84
N HIS A 138 1.20 8.57 -4.44
CA HIS A 138 0.31 9.50 -3.73
C HIS A 138 -0.28 10.63 -4.60
N HIS A 139 0.10 10.72 -5.88
CA HIS A 139 -0.50 11.64 -6.83
C HIS A 139 -1.49 10.90 -7.74
N PRO A 140 -2.81 10.98 -7.45
CA PRO A 140 -3.82 10.36 -8.30
C PRO A 140 -3.86 11.04 -9.66
N LYS A 141 -4.04 10.23 -10.71
CA LYS A 141 -4.23 10.71 -12.07
C LYS A 141 -5.49 10.07 -12.63
N LEU A 142 -6.44 10.88 -13.03
CA LEU A 142 -7.60 10.42 -13.80
C LEU A 142 -7.15 10.07 -15.24
N PRO A 143 -7.78 9.07 -15.86
CA PRO A 143 -7.49 8.73 -17.25
C PRO A 143 -7.96 9.86 -18.18
N ASP A 144 -7.24 10.04 -19.29
CA ASP A 144 -7.65 10.92 -20.37
C ASP A 144 -8.64 10.15 -21.27
N ILE A 145 -9.93 10.29 -20.95
CA ILE A 145 -11.04 9.65 -21.68
C ILE A 145 -11.99 10.73 -22.14
N GLU A 146 -12.32 10.73 -23.44
CA GLU A 146 -13.29 11.65 -24.01
C GLU A 146 -14.65 11.53 -23.32
N GLY A 147 -15.22 12.64 -22.88
CA GLY A 147 -16.50 12.70 -22.20
C GLY A 147 -16.45 12.40 -20.71
N LEU A 148 -15.27 12.21 -20.10
CA LEU A 148 -15.17 11.94 -18.66
C LEU A 148 -15.85 13.02 -17.83
N ASP A 149 -15.68 14.29 -18.19
CA ASP A 149 -16.27 15.44 -17.50
C ASP A 149 -17.79 15.57 -17.68
N SER A 150 -18.38 14.81 -18.60
CA SER A 150 -19.83 14.79 -18.84
C SER A 150 -20.56 13.74 -18.01
N PHE A 151 -19.85 12.97 -17.18
CA PHE A 151 -20.46 11.99 -16.29
C PHE A 151 -21.19 12.70 -15.15
N GLU A 152 -22.50 12.50 -15.05
CA GLU A 152 -23.38 13.18 -14.07
C GLU A 152 -23.38 12.49 -12.70
N GLY A 153 -22.79 11.31 -12.56
CA GLY A 153 -22.70 10.58 -11.29
C GLY A 153 -21.51 11.03 -10.44
N ALA A 154 -21.45 10.54 -9.20
CA ALA A 154 -20.28 10.73 -8.37
C ALA A 154 -19.07 10.02 -8.97
N MET A 155 -17.96 10.74 -9.12
CA MET A 155 -16.71 10.24 -9.70
C MET A 155 -15.53 10.70 -8.84
N PHE A 156 -14.69 9.76 -8.45
CA PHE A 156 -13.47 10.03 -7.69
C PHE A 156 -12.41 8.95 -7.89
N HIS A 157 -11.16 9.30 -7.68
CA HIS A 157 -10.06 8.35 -7.70
C HIS A 157 -10.03 7.55 -6.39
N SER A 158 -9.65 6.26 -6.43
CA SER A 158 -9.55 5.40 -5.24
C SER A 158 -8.69 6.00 -4.11
N ALA A 159 -7.60 6.70 -4.45
CA ALA A 159 -6.77 7.41 -3.47
C ALA A 159 -7.37 8.74 -2.95
N ARG A 160 -8.58 9.08 -3.36
CA ARG A 160 -9.40 10.23 -2.88
C ARG A 160 -10.82 9.76 -2.70
N TRP A 161 -10.94 8.66 -1.94
CA TRP A 161 -12.22 8.03 -1.68
C TRP A 161 -13.17 8.99 -0.96
N ASP A 162 -14.40 9.11 -1.47
CA ASP A 162 -15.43 9.90 -0.83
C ASP A 162 -16.40 9.00 -0.05
N PRO A 163 -16.27 8.92 1.28
CA PRO A 163 -17.14 8.10 2.11
C PRO A 163 -18.56 8.60 2.22
N SER A 164 -18.84 9.83 1.78
CA SER A 164 -20.19 10.40 1.83
C SER A 164 -21.11 9.88 0.71
N VAL A 165 -20.52 9.25 -0.32
CA VAL A 165 -21.26 8.67 -1.44
C VAL A 165 -21.76 7.28 -1.08
N PRO A 166 -23.09 7.05 -0.95
CA PRO A 166 -23.64 5.73 -0.66
C PRO A 166 -23.54 4.84 -1.92
N LEU A 167 -22.93 3.66 -1.77
CA LEU A 167 -22.70 2.73 -2.88
C LEU A 167 -23.58 1.47 -2.84
N ASP A 168 -24.13 1.14 -1.69
CA ASP A 168 -24.98 -0.04 -1.52
C ASP A 168 -26.25 0.07 -2.37
N GLY A 169 -26.52 -0.97 -3.15
CA GLY A 169 -27.66 -1.01 -4.07
C GLY A 169 -27.54 -0.08 -5.27
N ARG A 170 -26.41 0.61 -5.46
CA ARG A 170 -26.16 1.51 -6.59
C ARG A 170 -25.52 0.78 -7.76
N ARG A 171 -25.55 1.42 -8.92
CA ARG A 171 -24.73 1.02 -10.07
C ARG A 171 -23.35 1.63 -9.88
N VAL A 172 -22.33 0.76 -9.85
CA VAL A 172 -20.94 1.16 -9.60
C VAL A 172 -20.08 0.76 -10.80
N GLY A 173 -19.29 1.69 -11.32
CA GLY A 173 -18.27 1.43 -12.33
C GLY A 173 -16.88 1.64 -11.73
N VAL A 174 -15.97 0.68 -11.98
CA VAL A 174 -14.56 0.79 -11.57
C VAL A 174 -13.70 0.70 -12.81
N VAL A 175 -12.83 1.70 -13.01
CA VAL A 175 -11.90 1.75 -14.15
C VAL A 175 -10.52 1.32 -13.68
N GLY A 176 -10.05 0.17 -14.21
CA GLY A 176 -8.73 -0.38 -13.93
C GLY A 176 -8.76 -1.62 -13.04
N THR A 177 -7.79 -2.51 -13.29
CA THR A 177 -7.64 -3.84 -12.69
C THR A 177 -6.32 -3.99 -11.92
N GLY A 178 -5.72 -2.90 -11.42
CA GLY A 178 -4.63 -2.98 -10.45
C GLY A 178 -5.12 -3.43 -9.08
N SER A 179 -4.22 -3.59 -8.08
CA SER A 179 -4.56 -4.06 -6.72
C SER A 179 -5.76 -3.34 -6.12
N SER A 180 -5.83 -1.99 -6.24
CA SER A 180 -6.99 -1.23 -5.73
C SER A 180 -8.30 -1.58 -6.44
N GLY A 181 -8.29 -1.69 -7.78
CA GLY A 181 -9.51 -2.05 -8.55
C GLY A 181 -10.00 -3.46 -8.20
N ILE A 182 -9.10 -4.40 -8.04
CA ILE A 182 -9.40 -5.78 -7.64
C ILE A 182 -9.99 -5.84 -6.21
N GLN A 183 -9.37 -5.15 -5.25
CA GLN A 183 -9.87 -5.07 -3.86
C GLN A 183 -11.24 -4.39 -3.78
N ILE A 184 -11.43 -3.30 -4.52
CA ILE A 184 -12.73 -2.61 -4.60
C ILE A 184 -13.79 -3.54 -5.23
N THR A 185 -13.42 -4.33 -6.23
CA THR A 185 -14.35 -5.30 -6.85
C THR A 185 -14.80 -6.34 -5.83
N GLY A 186 -13.86 -6.93 -5.06
CA GLY A 186 -14.19 -7.87 -3.99
C GLY A 186 -15.16 -7.28 -2.97
N ALA A 187 -14.91 -6.06 -2.53
CA ALA A 187 -15.68 -5.41 -1.48
C ALA A 187 -17.05 -4.87 -1.94
N LEU A 188 -17.17 -4.39 -3.18
CA LEU A 188 -18.37 -3.68 -3.65
C LEU A 188 -19.26 -4.45 -4.61
N ALA A 189 -18.72 -5.36 -5.43
CA ALA A 189 -19.55 -6.09 -6.38
C ALA A 189 -20.71 -6.86 -5.69
N PRO A 190 -20.52 -7.50 -4.51
CA PRO A 190 -21.61 -8.17 -3.79
C PRO A 190 -22.70 -7.22 -3.26
N ARG A 191 -22.40 -5.91 -3.13
CA ARG A 191 -23.28 -4.90 -2.52
C ARG A 191 -23.94 -3.99 -3.55
N ALA A 192 -23.43 -3.96 -4.77
CA ALA A 192 -23.95 -3.13 -5.86
C ALA A 192 -25.19 -3.76 -6.52
N SER A 193 -26.12 -2.94 -7.00
CA SER A 193 -27.22 -3.45 -7.85
C SER A 193 -26.77 -3.84 -9.26
N LYS A 194 -25.72 -3.16 -9.77
CA LYS A 194 -24.93 -3.53 -10.92
C LYS A 194 -23.50 -3.04 -10.70
N PHE A 195 -22.51 -3.91 -10.99
CA PHE A 195 -21.10 -3.56 -10.92
C PHE A 195 -20.46 -3.74 -12.30
N SER A 196 -19.74 -2.73 -12.80
CA SER A 196 -19.04 -2.80 -14.08
C SER A 196 -17.56 -2.55 -13.83
N LEU A 197 -16.72 -3.54 -14.14
CA LEU A 197 -15.26 -3.43 -14.09
C LEU A 197 -14.73 -3.19 -15.49
N PHE A 198 -14.11 -2.04 -15.70
CA PHE A 198 -13.50 -1.69 -16.98
C PHE A 198 -12.05 -2.12 -17.02
N GLN A 199 -11.75 -3.11 -17.85
CA GLN A 199 -10.45 -3.74 -17.96
C GLN A 199 -9.77 -3.40 -19.27
N ARG A 200 -8.59 -2.81 -19.23
CA ARG A 200 -7.72 -2.69 -20.39
C ARG A 200 -6.82 -3.91 -20.58
N THR A 201 -6.32 -4.46 -19.49
CA THR A 201 -5.38 -5.59 -19.48
C THR A 201 -5.69 -6.49 -18.30
N ALA A 202 -5.82 -7.80 -18.54
CA ALA A 202 -5.96 -8.79 -17.49
C ALA A 202 -4.73 -8.81 -16.57
N GLN A 203 -4.91 -9.24 -15.33
CA GLN A 203 -3.84 -9.32 -14.33
C GLN A 203 -3.61 -10.75 -13.89
N TRP A 204 -2.35 -11.10 -13.61
CA TRP A 204 -2.04 -12.31 -12.88
C TRP A 204 -2.50 -12.13 -11.43
N VAL A 205 -3.56 -12.86 -11.04
CA VAL A 205 -4.14 -12.81 -9.71
C VAL A 205 -3.69 -14.03 -8.93
N VAL A 206 -2.79 -13.79 -7.98
CA VAL A 206 -2.28 -14.82 -7.08
C VAL A 206 -3.32 -15.07 -5.99
N PRO A 207 -3.80 -16.31 -5.82
CA PRO A 207 -4.72 -16.66 -4.75
C PRO A 207 -4.03 -16.53 -3.39
N ILE A 208 -4.77 -16.00 -2.42
CA ILE A 208 -4.38 -15.98 -1.01
C ILE A 208 -5.60 -16.37 -0.17
N GLU A 209 -5.34 -17.02 0.96
CA GLU A 209 -6.36 -17.18 1.98
C GLU A 209 -6.33 -15.99 2.93
N GLN A 210 -7.48 -15.36 3.15
CA GLN A 210 -7.63 -14.31 4.17
C GLN A 210 -7.81 -14.97 5.53
N ILE A 211 -6.70 -15.26 6.19
CA ILE A 211 -6.66 -15.96 7.47
C ILE A 211 -6.70 -14.92 8.60
N ALA A 212 -7.71 -15.03 9.46
CA ALA A 212 -7.77 -14.27 10.70
C ALA A 212 -6.93 -14.94 11.78
N TYR A 213 -6.18 -14.15 12.55
CA TYR A 213 -5.50 -14.64 13.75
C TYR A 213 -6.49 -14.77 14.89
N SER A 214 -6.51 -15.94 15.56
CA SER A 214 -7.32 -16.14 16.76
C SER A 214 -6.74 -15.36 17.95
N GLU A 215 -7.56 -15.17 18.98
CA GLU A 215 -7.06 -14.53 20.22
C GLU A 215 -5.96 -15.37 20.88
N GLU A 216 -6.04 -16.70 20.80
CA GLU A 216 -5.00 -17.59 21.30
C GLU A 216 -3.68 -17.40 20.57
N GLN A 217 -3.69 -17.26 19.24
CA GLN A 217 -2.49 -16.98 18.44
C GLN A 217 -1.88 -15.63 18.80
N ARG A 218 -2.71 -14.59 18.94
CA ARG A 218 -2.23 -13.25 19.35
C ARG A 218 -1.68 -13.26 20.77
N ALA A 219 -2.31 -13.95 21.69
CA ALA A 219 -1.81 -14.14 23.05
C ALA A 219 -0.48 -14.89 23.08
N GLU A 220 -0.30 -15.88 22.21
CA GLU A 220 0.97 -16.61 22.05
C GLU A 220 2.06 -15.65 21.56
N PHE A 221 1.79 -14.82 20.54
CA PHE A 221 2.74 -13.82 20.05
C PHE A 221 3.12 -12.78 21.11
N ARG A 222 2.17 -12.34 21.94
CA ARG A 222 2.46 -11.40 23.05
C ARG A 222 3.33 -12.02 24.13
N SER A 223 3.14 -13.32 24.44
CA SER A 223 3.88 -14.03 25.48
C SER A 223 5.24 -14.55 25.01
N HIS A 224 5.41 -14.74 23.69
CA HIS A 224 6.62 -15.27 23.05
C HIS A 224 7.08 -14.39 21.88
N PRO A 225 7.56 -13.16 22.14
CA PRO A 225 7.94 -12.22 21.09
C PRO A 225 9.07 -12.74 20.18
N GLU A 226 9.88 -13.70 20.63
CA GLU A 226 10.88 -14.39 19.83
C GLU A 226 10.27 -15.18 18.66
N GLN A 227 9.04 -15.63 18.77
CA GLN A 227 8.32 -16.28 17.67
C GLN A 227 7.98 -15.28 16.56
N LEU A 228 7.66 -14.02 16.90
CA LEU A 228 7.45 -12.97 15.90
C LEU A 228 8.72 -12.67 15.12
N VAL A 229 9.86 -12.60 15.83
CA VAL A 229 11.16 -12.37 15.17
C VAL A 229 11.43 -13.49 14.17
N LYS A 230 11.26 -14.74 14.61
CA LYS A 230 11.47 -15.91 13.75
C LYS A 230 10.51 -15.91 12.55
N LEU A 231 9.23 -15.65 12.78
CA LEU A 231 8.22 -15.56 11.70
C LEU A 231 8.56 -14.47 10.70
N HIS A 232 8.96 -13.28 11.16
CA HIS A 232 9.39 -12.18 10.31
C HIS A 232 10.59 -12.58 9.45
N GLU A 233 11.62 -13.20 10.02
CA GLU A 233 12.81 -13.67 9.32
C GLU A 233 12.47 -14.76 8.27
N GLU A 234 11.59 -15.70 8.60
CA GLU A 234 11.12 -16.74 7.69
C GLU A 234 10.34 -16.15 6.50
N LEU A 235 9.46 -15.19 6.75
CA LEU A 235 8.70 -14.49 5.72
C LEU A 235 9.63 -13.65 4.83
N ASP A 236 10.56 -12.90 5.42
CA ASP A 236 11.55 -12.09 4.70
C ASP A 236 12.42 -12.96 3.79
N LYS A 237 12.93 -14.04 4.32
CA LYS A 237 13.72 -15.01 3.56
C LYS A 237 12.91 -15.60 2.40
N SER A 238 11.68 -16.05 2.67
CA SER A 238 10.81 -16.62 1.64
C SER A 238 10.51 -15.64 0.52
N PHE A 239 10.27 -14.37 0.88
CA PHE A 239 10.00 -13.32 -0.10
C PHE A 239 11.24 -13.00 -0.96
N HIS A 240 12.41 -12.87 -0.34
CA HIS A 240 13.66 -12.56 -1.04
C HIS A 240 14.19 -13.76 -1.86
N GLU A 241 14.27 -14.94 -1.28
CA GLU A 241 14.80 -16.13 -1.95
C GLU A 241 13.85 -16.69 -3.00
N GLY A 242 12.53 -16.56 -2.78
CA GLY A 242 11.50 -16.95 -3.73
C GLY A 242 11.36 -15.94 -4.87
N PHE A 243 10.52 -14.94 -4.66
CA PHE A 243 10.14 -14.00 -5.71
C PHE A 243 11.22 -12.97 -6.04
N GLY A 244 11.90 -12.40 -5.02
CA GLY A 244 12.88 -11.33 -5.22
C GLY A 244 14.06 -11.77 -6.10
N ASN A 245 14.68 -12.89 -5.76
CA ASN A 245 15.80 -13.44 -6.55
C ASN A 245 15.35 -13.89 -7.95
N ALA A 246 14.14 -14.42 -8.09
CA ALA A 246 13.63 -14.81 -9.39
C ALA A 246 13.48 -13.61 -10.33
N VAL A 247 13.00 -12.46 -9.81
CA VAL A 247 12.88 -11.21 -10.59
C VAL A 247 14.26 -10.70 -11.00
N LEU A 248 15.25 -10.73 -10.09
CA LEU A 248 16.60 -10.25 -10.36
C LEU A 248 17.37 -11.16 -11.35
N ASP A 249 17.26 -12.46 -11.19
CA ASP A 249 18.00 -13.45 -11.96
C ASP A 249 17.27 -13.86 -13.25
N GLY A 250 16.05 -13.41 -13.48
CA GLY A 250 15.22 -13.78 -14.63
C GLY A 250 14.84 -15.27 -14.66
N LYS A 251 14.72 -15.92 -13.50
CA LYS A 251 14.43 -17.36 -13.40
C LYS A 251 13.03 -17.70 -13.91
N SER A 252 12.96 -18.29 -15.07
CA SER A 252 11.71 -18.66 -15.74
C SER A 252 10.86 -19.66 -14.94
N GLU A 253 11.50 -20.60 -14.23
CA GLU A 253 10.80 -21.65 -13.47
C GLU A 253 9.88 -21.12 -12.38
N VAL A 254 10.27 -20.04 -11.68
CA VAL A 254 9.43 -19.39 -10.66
C VAL A 254 8.24 -18.72 -11.33
N PHE A 255 8.45 -18.05 -12.45
CA PHE A 255 7.37 -17.40 -13.20
C PHE A 255 6.41 -18.41 -13.80
N ASP A 256 6.91 -19.54 -14.31
CA ASP A 256 6.09 -20.65 -14.80
C ASP A 256 5.21 -21.22 -13.67
N ALA A 257 5.77 -21.36 -12.47
CA ALA A 257 5.02 -21.81 -11.30
C ALA A 257 3.91 -20.80 -10.88
N ILE A 258 4.21 -19.50 -10.90
CA ILE A 258 3.24 -18.44 -10.61
C ILE A 258 2.11 -18.46 -11.65
N GLU A 259 2.45 -18.48 -12.94
CA GLU A 259 1.48 -18.53 -14.04
C GLU A 259 0.57 -19.76 -13.94
N LYS A 260 1.16 -20.91 -13.65
CA LYS A 260 0.42 -22.14 -13.43
C LYS A 260 -0.55 -22.03 -12.26
N THR A 261 -0.09 -21.56 -11.11
CA THR A 261 -0.94 -21.37 -9.91
C THR A 261 -2.10 -20.40 -10.19
N CYS A 262 -1.84 -19.27 -10.84
CA CYS A 262 -2.85 -18.29 -11.19
C CYS A 262 -3.85 -18.85 -12.21
N THR A 263 -3.38 -19.62 -13.20
CA THR A 263 -4.23 -20.24 -14.23
C THR A 263 -5.13 -21.31 -13.62
N GLU A 264 -4.58 -22.20 -12.80
CA GLU A 264 -5.35 -23.22 -12.09
C GLU A 264 -6.42 -22.62 -11.18
N HIS A 265 -6.08 -21.51 -10.50
CA HIS A 265 -7.04 -20.78 -9.68
C HIS A 265 -8.15 -20.16 -10.53
N LEU A 266 -7.83 -19.51 -11.64
CA LEU A 266 -8.81 -18.95 -12.57
C LEU A 266 -9.74 -20.05 -13.13
N GLU A 267 -9.18 -21.17 -13.59
CA GLU A 267 -9.92 -22.29 -14.18
C GLU A 267 -10.85 -22.96 -13.16
N SER A 268 -10.38 -23.15 -11.94
CA SER A 268 -11.16 -23.77 -10.87
C SER A 268 -12.30 -22.88 -10.36
N THR A 269 -12.14 -21.55 -10.45
CA THR A 269 -13.10 -20.61 -9.86
C THR A 269 -14.12 -20.09 -10.89
N VAL A 270 -13.70 -19.82 -12.13
CA VAL A 270 -14.53 -19.22 -13.18
C VAL A 270 -14.94 -20.28 -14.21
N ALA A 271 -16.20 -20.73 -14.16
CA ALA A 271 -16.71 -21.77 -15.07
C ALA A 271 -16.95 -21.25 -16.49
N ASP A 272 -17.30 -19.98 -16.66
CA ASP A 272 -17.57 -19.33 -17.94
C ASP A 272 -16.29 -19.19 -18.78
N ALA A 273 -16.25 -19.82 -19.94
CA ALA A 273 -15.08 -19.86 -20.81
C ALA A 273 -14.75 -18.49 -21.43
N ASP A 274 -15.77 -17.70 -21.76
CA ASP A 274 -15.58 -16.38 -22.37
C ASP A 274 -15.04 -15.40 -21.32
N LEU A 275 -15.55 -15.47 -20.10
CA LEU A 275 -15.04 -14.68 -18.98
C LEU A 275 -13.59 -15.09 -18.63
N ARG A 276 -13.29 -16.40 -18.59
CA ARG A 276 -11.90 -16.87 -18.38
C ARG A 276 -10.95 -16.33 -19.44
N ALA A 277 -11.34 -16.38 -20.71
CA ALA A 277 -10.52 -15.86 -21.80
C ALA A 277 -10.22 -14.37 -21.65
N LYS A 278 -11.16 -13.57 -21.15
CA LYS A 278 -10.97 -12.14 -20.86
C LYS A 278 -10.08 -11.90 -19.64
N LEU A 279 -10.08 -12.79 -18.65
CA LEU A 279 -9.34 -12.66 -17.40
C LEU A 279 -7.92 -13.25 -17.47
N LEU A 280 -7.60 -14.03 -18.52
CA LEU A 280 -6.28 -14.63 -18.69
C LEU A 280 -5.29 -13.60 -19.26
N PRO A 281 -4.17 -13.29 -18.58
CA PRO A 281 -3.16 -12.39 -19.11
C PRO A 281 -2.43 -12.97 -20.32
N ASP A 282 -2.02 -12.09 -21.24
CA ASP A 282 -1.25 -12.40 -22.45
C ASP A 282 0.25 -12.06 -22.34
N TYR A 283 0.73 -11.85 -21.11
CA TYR A 283 2.12 -11.50 -20.79
C TYR A 283 2.67 -12.37 -19.66
N ARG A 284 4.00 -12.46 -19.57
CA ARG A 284 4.68 -13.23 -18.50
C ARG A 284 4.40 -12.67 -17.12
N ALA A 285 4.23 -13.56 -16.14
CA ALA A 285 4.18 -13.16 -14.73
C ALA A 285 5.39 -12.28 -14.36
N ALA A 286 5.20 -11.37 -13.43
CA ALA A 286 6.18 -10.35 -13.00
C ALA A 286 6.61 -9.30 -14.05
N CYS A 287 6.16 -9.37 -15.32
CA CYS A 287 6.31 -8.24 -16.25
C CYS A 287 5.47 -7.01 -15.82
N LYS A 288 4.47 -7.23 -14.98
CA LYS A 288 3.72 -6.23 -14.23
C LYS A 288 3.61 -6.70 -12.79
N ARG A 289 3.23 -5.79 -11.86
CA ARG A 289 2.99 -6.17 -10.48
C ARG A 289 1.96 -7.29 -10.41
N LEU A 290 2.25 -8.34 -9.69
CA LEU A 290 1.28 -9.38 -9.35
C LEU A 290 0.20 -8.78 -8.45
N VAL A 291 -1.04 -9.15 -8.69
CA VAL A 291 -2.17 -8.77 -7.84
C VAL A 291 -2.51 -9.95 -6.95
N ILE A 292 -2.73 -9.70 -5.67
CA ILE A 292 -3.08 -10.73 -4.69
C ILE A 292 -4.53 -10.52 -4.27
N SER A 293 -5.36 -11.56 -4.35
CA SER A 293 -6.76 -11.47 -3.93
C SER A 293 -7.31 -12.85 -3.54
N HIS A 294 -8.20 -12.83 -2.55
CA HIS A 294 -8.93 -14.02 -2.09
C HIS A 294 -10.35 -14.09 -2.66
N ASP A 295 -10.93 -13.00 -3.16
CA ASP A 295 -12.34 -12.85 -3.46
C ASP A 295 -12.67 -12.28 -4.85
N PHE A 296 -11.66 -11.89 -5.62
CA PHE A 296 -11.86 -11.23 -6.91
C PHE A 296 -12.66 -12.09 -7.90
N TYR A 297 -12.24 -13.35 -8.11
CA TYR A 297 -12.92 -14.23 -9.06
C TYR A 297 -14.32 -14.62 -8.59
N ASP A 298 -14.55 -14.71 -7.29
CA ASP A 298 -15.90 -14.92 -6.75
C ASP A 298 -16.82 -13.72 -6.98
N SER A 299 -16.26 -12.53 -6.92
CA SER A 299 -16.98 -11.27 -7.11
C SER A 299 -17.24 -10.95 -8.58
N ILE A 300 -16.27 -11.20 -9.48
CA ILE A 300 -16.42 -10.87 -10.90
C ILE A 300 -17.43 -11.79 -11.64
N LYS A 301 -17.64 -13.00 -11.14
CA LYS A 301 -18.62 -13.95 -11.71
C LYS A 301 -20.05 -13.76 -11.22
N LEU A 302 -20.33 -12.79 -10.33
CA LEU A 302 -21.68 -12.51 -9.86
C LEU A 302 -22.58 -12.07 -11.03
N PRO A 303 -23.87 -12.48 -11.07
CA PRO A 303 -24.80 -12.09 -12.13
C PRO A 303 -25.00 -10.58 -12.30
N THR A 304 -24.75 -9.82 -11.22
CA THR A 304 -24.82 -8.37 -11.18
C THR A 304 -23.52 -7.69 -11.63
N THR A 305 -22.47 -8.47 -11.92
CA THR A 305 -21.15 -7.96 -12.28
C THR A 305 -20.86 -8.17 -13.76
N GLU A 306 -20.28 -7.17 -14.40
CA GLU A 306 -19.92 -7.16 -15.81
C GLU A 306 -18.44 -6.77 -15.96
N LEU A 307 -17.68 -7.55 -16.73
CA LEU A 307 -16.33 -7.21 -17.18
C LEU A 307 -16.41 -6.59 -18.58
N VAL A 308 -15.99 -5.31 -18.68
CA VAL A 308 -16.07 -4.49 -19.89
C VAL A 308 -14.67 -4.31 -20.50
#